data_2ef08ed1db33b362a137d94596bdda37
#
_entry.id   2ef08ed1db33b362a137d94596bdda37
#
_cell.length_a   1.000
_cell.length_b   1.000
_cell.length_c   1.000
_cell.angle_alpha   90.00
_cell.angle_beta   90.00
_cell.angle_gamma   90.00
#
_symmetry.space_group_name_H-M   'P 1'
#
loop_
_entity.id
_entity.type
_entity.pdbx_description
1 polymer ?
#
loop_
_entity_poly.entity_id
_entity_poly.type
_entity_poly.pdbx_seq_one_letter_code
_entity_poly.pdbx_strand_id
1 'polypeptide(L)'
;IYDRVDCDKPFVGMTNFKGDYITKDDVKVAKNYLTENELQRLNLLVSQFLDFAEFQALEEHPMRMTDWIAALDNQIISLQRKLLEGKGSVSHQEAIEKAEREFNIYRQREMAQLESDFDKMVKRLPRRGNNSSNIK
;
A
#
# COMPACT_ATOMS: atom_id res chain seq x y z
N ILE A 1 5.91 -4.80 0.57
CA ILE A 1 5.99 -3.70 -0.42
C ILE A 1 6.86 -4.12 -1.60
N TYR A 2 8.10 -4.48 -1.34
CA TYR A 2 9.11 -4.68 -2.39
C TYR A 2 8.66 -5.66 -3.48
N ASP A 3 8.05 -6.77 -3.10
CA ASP A 3 7.65 -7.82 -4.05
C ASP A 3 6.36 -7.49 -4.79
N ARG A 4 5.54 -6.59 -4.25
CA ARG A 4 4.21 -6.31 -4.77
C ARG A 4 4.09 -4.98 -5.49
N VAL A 5 5.00 -4.04 -5.24
CA VAL A 5 4.98 -2.75 -5.93
C VAL A 5 5.45 -2.95 -7.37
N ASP A 6 4.62 -2.51 -8.33
CA ASP A 6 4.89 -2.68 -9.75
C ASP A 6 4.14 -1.62 -10.54
N CYS A 7 4.87 -0.78 -11.26
CA CYS A 7 4.26 0.30 -12.03
C CYS A 7 3.38 -0.19 -13.17
N ASP A 8 3.50 -1.44 -13.59
CA ASP A 8 2.68 -2.04 -14.65
C ASP A 8 1.34 -2.57 -14.14
N LYS A 9 1.17 -2.66 -12.82
CA LYS A 9 -0.09 -3.11 -12.22
C LYS A 9 -1.01 -1.92 -11.94
N PRO A 10 -2.34 -2.14 -11.94
CA PRO A 10 -3.27 -1.10 -11.51
C PRO A 10 -2.92 -0.60 -10.12
N PHE A 11 -2.93 0.72 -9.93
CA PHE A 11 -2.59 1.36 -8.66
C PHE A 11 -1.23 0.92 -8.09
N VAL A 12 -0.26 0.65 -8.95
CA VAL A 12 1.11 0.26 -8.58
C VAL A 12 1.16 -1.04 -7.76
N GLY A 13 0.13 -1.87 -7.89
CA GLY A 13 0.03 -3.14 -7.14
C GLY A 13 -0.68 -3.02 -5.81
N MET A 14 -1.10 -1.84 -5.41
CA MET A 14 -1.91 -1.66 -4.20
C MET A 14 -3.33 -2.18 -4.39
N THR A 15 -3.87 -2.78 -3.35
CA THR A 15 -5.24 -3.31 -3.32
C THR A 15 -6.16 -2.48 -2.43
N ASN A 16 -5.57 -1.65 -1.58
CA ASN A 16 -6.30 -0.88 -0.58
C ASN A 16 -5.58 0.45 -0.35
N PHE A 17 -6.31 1.55 -0.44
CA PHE A 17 -5.79 2.89 -0.15
C PHE A 17 -6.96 3.82 0.13
N LYS A 18 -6.68 4.94 0.77
CA LYS A 18 -7.70 5.95 1.05
C LYS A 18 -7.78 6.93 -0.10
N GLY A 19 -8.99 7.42 -0.38
CA GLY A 19 -9.21 8.43 -1.40
C GLY A 19 -9.45 7.86 -2.80
N ASP A 20 -9.61 8.74 -3.77
CA ASP A 20 -9.98 8.37 -5.14
C ASP A 20 -8.76 8.16 -6.03
N TYR A 21 -7.59 8.61 -5.60
CA TYR A 21 -6.35 8.47 -6.33
C TYR A 21 -5.21 8.17 -5.36
N ILE A 22 -4.17 7.54 -5.87
CA ILE A 22 -3.01 7.15 -5.05
C ILE A 22 -2.05 8.32 -4.91
N THR A 23 -1.43 8.41 -3.73
CA THR A 23 -0.43 9.42 -3.42
C THR A 23 0.92 8.78 -3.17
N LYS A 24 1.97 9.61 -3.13
CA LYS A 24 3.32 9.13 -2.82
C LYS A 24 3.40 8.48 -1.43
N ASP A 25 2.63 8.99 -0.48
CA ASP A 25 2.61 8.41 0.87
C ASP A 25 1.91 7.06 0.90
N ASP A 26 0.87 6.87 0.09
CA ASP A 26 0.14 5.61 0.03
C ASP A 26 1.03 4.43 -0.36
N VAL A 27 1.96 4.64 -1.30
CA VAL A 27 2.83 3.57 -1.80
C VAL A 27 3.86 3.09 -0.79
N LYS A 28 4.05 3.84 0.29
CA LYS A 28 4.98 3.50 1.37
C LYS A 28 4.34 2.66 2.48
N VAL A 29 3.04 2.49 2.46
CA VAL A 29 2.31 1.75 3.48
C VAL A 29 2.14 0.30 3.06
N ALA A 30 2.80 -0.60 3.76
CA ALA A 30 2.80 -2.03 3.44
C ALA A 30 1.39 -2.63 3.41
N LYS A 31 0.54 -2.18 4.32
CA LYS A 31 -0.85 -2.62 4.45
C LYS A 31 -1.65 -2.43 3.16
N ASN A 32 -1.32 -1.42 2.38
CA ASN A 32 -2.02 -1.11 1.15
C ASN A 32 -1.80 -2.15 0.03
N TYR A 33 -0.79 -3.01 0.17
CA TYR A 33 -0.50 -4.08 -0.78
C TYR A 33 -1.08 -5.43 -0.38
N LEU A 34 -1.76 -5.51 0.76
CA LEU A 34 -2.39 -6.74 1.21
C LEU A 34 -3.74 -6.94 0.53
N THR A 35 -4.05 -8.18 0.15
CA THR A 35 -5.39 -8.51 -0.33
C THR A 35 -6.40 -8.38 0.81
N GLU A 36 -7.68 -8.34 0.47
CA GLU A 36 -8.74 -8.26 1.46
C GLU A 36 -8.67 -9.42 2.46
N ASN A 37 -8.44 -10.65 1.96
CA ASN A 37 -8.29 -11.82 2.81
C ASN A 37 -7.07 -11.74 3.72
N GLU A 38 -5.95 -11.25 3.19
CA GLU A 38 -4.74 -11.06 3.99
C GLU A 38 -4.95 -10.01 5.09
N LEU A 39 -5.63 -8.92 4.75
CA LEU A 39 -5.93 -7.86 5.69
C LEU A 39 -6.87 -8.36 6.81
N GLN A 40 -7.87 -9.15 6.46
CA GLN A 40 -8.79 -9.75 7.42
C GLN A 40 -8.04 -10.67 8.38
N ARG A 41 -7.14 -11.50 7.87
CA ARG A 41 -6.31 -12.39 8.70
C ARG A 41 -5.41 -11.61 9.63
N LEU A 42 -4.81 -10.54 9.13
CA LEU A 42 -3.97 -9.66 9.96
C LEU A 42 -4.79 -9.04 11.10
N ASN A 43 -5.99 -8.53 10.80
CA ASN A 43 -6.85 -7.92 11.81
C ASN A 43 -7.26 -8.93 12.88
N LEU A 44 -7.58 -10.17 12.49
CA LEU A 44 -7.90 -11.23 13.43
C LEU A 44 -6.73 -11.59 14.33
N LEU A 45 -5.53 -11.69 13.74
CA LEU A 45 -4.30 -11.98 14.49
C LEU A 45 -4.02 -10.88 15.51
N VAL A 46 -4.12 -9.63 15.10
CA VAL A 46 -3.92 -8.48 16.00
C VAL A 46 -4.96 -8.48 17.13
N SER A 47 -6.22 -8.78 16.82
CA SER A 47 -7.29 -8.84 17.82
C SER A 47 -7.03 -9.93 18.85
N GLN A 48 -6.62 -11.12 18.43
CA GLN A 48 -6.26 -12.20 19.34
C GLN A 48 -5.08 -11.82 20.23
N PHE A 49 -4.09 -11.15 19.68
CA PHE A 49 -2.93 -10.72 20.42
C PHE A 49 -3.27 -9.66 21.46
N LEU A 50 -4.16 -8.71 21.10
CA LEU A 50 -4.63 -7.70 22.04
C LEU A 50 -5.47 -8.30 23.16
N ASP A 51 -6.31 -9.30 22.86
CA ASP A 51 -7.08 -10.03 23.88
C ASP A 51 -6.14 -10.76 24.83
N PHE A 52 -5.10 -11.38 24.33
CA PHE A 52 -4.08 -12.02 25.16
C PHE A 52 -3.38 -10.99 26.07
N ALA A 53 -3.05 -9.81 25.52
CA ALA A 53 -2.42 -8.75 26.29
C ALA A 53 -3.33 -8.26 27.43
N GLU A 54 -4.63 -8.09 27.15
CA GLU A 54 -5.62 -7.71 28.14
C GLU A 54 -5.75 -8.77 29.25
N PHE A 55 -5.80 -10.04 28.86
CA PHE A 55 -5.83 -11.15 29.80
C PHE A 55 -4.62 -11.13 30.73
N GLN A 56 -3.42 -10.94 30.19
CA GLN A 56 -2.21 -10.86 31.00
C GLN A 56 -2.21 -9.69 31.97
N ALA A 57 -2.77 -8.55 31.53
CA ALA A 57 -2.91 -7.38 32.40
C ALA A 57 -3.89 -7.65 33.55
N LEU A 58 -5.02 -8.33 33.29
CA LEU A 58 -5.98 -8.71 34.31
C LEU A 58 -5.41 -9.69 35.33
N GLU A 59 -4.55 -10.61 34.89
CA GLU A 59 -3.84 -11.56 35.75
C GLU A 59 -2.65 -10.92 36.46
N GLU A 60 -2.38 -9.66 36.21
CA GLU A 60 -1.24 -8.93 36.80
C GLU A 60 0.11 -9.61 36.53
N HIS A 61 0.24 -10.26 35.39
CA HIS A 61 1.49 -10.88 34.96
C HIS A 61 2.37 -9.84 34.26
N PRO A 62 3.52 -9.46 34.85
CA PRO A 62 4.44 -8.55 34.15
C PRO A 62 5.04 -9.25 32.94
N MET A 63 5.03 -8.60 31.80
CA MET A 63 5.62 -9.14 30.58
C MET A 63 6.69 -8.20 30.06
N ARG A 64 7.83 -8.80 29.68
CA ARG A 64 8.91 -8.10 29.01
C ARG A 64 8.70 -8.16 27.50
N MET A 65 9.40 -7.32 26.77
CA MET A 65 9.32 -7.31 25.31
C MET A 65 9.64 -8.69 24.70
N THR A 66 10.61 -9.40 25.28
CA THR A 66 10.96 -10.77 24.85
C THR A 66 9.81 -11.75 25.04
N ASP A 67 9.02 -11.58 26.09
CA ASP A 67 7.84 -12.43 26.36
C ASP A 67 6.74 -12.15 25.33
N TRP A 68 6.53 -10.89 24.95
CA TRP A 68 5.57 -10.50 23.92
C TRP A 68 5.97 -11.06 22.56
N ILE A 69 7.24 -11.00 22.21
CA ILE A 69 7.75 -11.54 20.96
C ILE A 69 7.55 -13.06 20.91
N ALA A 70 7.88 -13.76 22.01
CA ALA A 70 7.68 -15.21 22.08
C ALA A 70 6.20 -15.59 21.98
N ALA A 71 5.31 -14.83 22.61
CA ALA A 71 3.87 -15.06 22.53
C ALA A 71 3.36 -14.88 21.10
N LEU A 72 3.80 -13.84 20.42
CA LEU A 72 3.42 -13.58 19.02
C LEU A 72 3.94 -14.69 18.10
N ASP A 73 5.19 -15.10 18.26
CA ASP A 73 5.79 -16.18 17.48
C ASP A 73 5.02 -17.49 17.66
N ASN A 74 4.66 -17.84 18.90
CA ASN A 74 3.89 -19.03 19.20
C ASN A 74 2.50 -18.98 18.55
N GLN A 75 1.88 -17.80 18.53
CA GLN A 75 0.57 -17.62 17.91
C GLN A 75 0.65 -17.80 16.39
N ILE A 76 1.69 -17.26 15.76
CA ILE A 76 1.92 -17.41 14.32
C ILE A 76 2.15 -18.88 13.98
N ILE A 77 2.95 -19.58 14.76
CA ILE A 77 3.22 -21.02 14.58
C ILE A 77 1.93 -21.83 14.73
N SER A 78 1.13 -21.53 15.76
CA SER A 78 -0.13 -22.25 16.00
C SER A 78 -1.13 -22.09 14.85
N LEU A 79 -1.04 -21.00 14.10
CA LEU A 79 -1.85 -20.75 12.91
C LEU A 79 -1.24 -21.37 11.66
N GLN A 80 -0.19 -22.17 11.78
CA GLN A 80 0.51 -22.80 10.67
C GLN A 80 1.08 -21.80 9.67
N ARG A 81 1.50 -20.64 10.14
CA ARG A 81 2.13 -19.60 9.33
C ARG A 81 3.65 -19.69 9.44
N LYS A 82 4.30 -19.36 8.36
CA LYS A 82 5.76 -19.33 8.31
C LYS A 82 6.28 -18.08 9.00
N LEU A 83 7.23 -18.27 9.92
CA LEU A 83 7.92 -17.17 10.58
C LEU A 83 9.01 -16.61 9.68
N LEU A 84 9.18 -15.29 9.73
CA LEU A 84 10.35 -14.63 9.19
C LEU A 84 11.41 -14.57 10.27
N GLU A 85 12.51 -15.30 10.09
CA GLU A 85 13.64 -15.29 11.00
C GLU A 85 14.58 -14.14 10.65
N GLY A 86 14.91 -13.32 11.63
CA GLY A 86 15.79 -12.18 11.46
C GLY A 86 15.19 -11.08 10.60
N LYS A 87 16.05 -10.26 10.03
CA LYS A 87 15.65 -9.26 9.04
C LYS A 87 15.42 -9.96 7.70
N GLY A 88 14.40 -9.54 6.97
CA GLY A 88 14.19 -10.03 5.60
C GLY A 88 15.38 -9.70 4.69
N SER A 89 15.40 -10.28 3.50
CA SER A 89 16.43 -10.04 2.49
C SER A 89 16.44 -8.60 1.95
N VAL A 90 15.36 -7.88 2.13
CA VAL A 90 15.18 -6.51 1.64
C VAL A 90 14.99 -5.59 2.83
N SER A 91 15.77 -4.52 2.92
CA SER A 91 15.61 -3.51 3.96
C SER A 91 14.35 -2.68 3.72
N HIS A 92 13.84 -2.07 4.79
CA HIS A 92 12.72 -1.12 4.70
C HIS A 92 13.06 0.03 3.73
N GLN A 93 14.29 0.53 3.81
CA GLN A 93 14.76 1.62 2.93
C GLN A 93 14.70 1.21 1.45
N GLU A 94 15.18 0.02 1.10
CA GLU A 94 15.12 -0.49 -0.26
C GLU A 94 13.70 -0.64 -0.76
N ALA A 95 12.79 -1.11 0.10
CA ALA A 95 11.38 -1.26 -0.24
C ALA A 95 10.74 0.10 -0.52
N ILE A 96 11.02 1.11 0.30
CA ILE A 96 10.50 2.47 0.13
C ILE A 96 11.06 3.11 -1.13
N GLU A 97 12.34 2.94 -1.41
CA GLU A 97 12.96 3.47 -2.62
C GLU A 97 12.36 2.85 -3.88
N LYS A 98 12.12 1.55 -3.88
CA LYS A 98 11.45 0.89 -5.00
C LYS A 98 10.02 1.39 -5.16
N ALA A 99 9.28 1.54 -4.06
CA ALA A 99 7.91 2.05 -4.10
C ALA A 99 7.85 3.45 -4.70
N GLU A 100 8.77 4.32 -4.33
CA GLU A 100 8.85 5.68 -4.87
C GLU A 100 9.18 5.67 -6.37
N ARG A 101 10.13 4.84 -6.80
CA ARG A 101 10.47 4.73 -8.22
C ARG A 101 9.29 4.24 -9.04
N GLU A 102 8.64 3.17 -8.60
CA GLU A 102 7.49 2.61 -9.30
C GLU A 102 6.33 3.60 -9.35
N PHE A 103 6.10 4.32 -8.26
CA PHE A 103 5.09 5.36 -8.22
C PHE A 103 5.39 6.51 -9.18
N ASN A 104 6.63 6.96 -9.25
CA ASN A 104 7.01 8.03 -10.17
C ASN A 104 6.79 7.62 -11.63
N ILE A 105 7.12 6.38 -11.99
CA ILE A 105 6.88 5.84 -13.33
C ILE A 105 5.38 5.78 -13.61
N TYR A 106 4.61 5.26 -12.66
CA TYR A 106 3.15 5.19 -12.77
C TYR A 106 2.55 6.58 -12.96
N ARG A 107 2.97 7.54 -12.13
CA ARG A 107 2.46 8.92 -12.20
C ARG A 107 2.77 9.57 -13.54
N GLN A 108 3.98 9.37 -14.06
CA GLN A 108 4.36 9.91 -15.36
C GLN A 108 3.50 9.32 -16.48
N ARG A 109 3.23 8.01 -16.43
CA ARG A 109 2.36 7.34 -17.40
C ARG A 109 0.92 7.86 -17.32
N GLU A 110 0.40 8.05 -16.11
CA GLU A 110 -0.94 8.59 -15.90
C GLU A 110 -1.04 10.03 -16.42
N MET A 111 -0.05 10.86 -16.15
CA MET A 111 -0.02 12.22 -16.65
C MET A 111 0.04 12.26 -18.18
N ALA A 112 0.87 11.42 -18.78
CA ALA A 112 0.97 11.30 -20.24
C ALA A 112 -0.36 10.85 -20.85
N GLN A 113 -1.06 9.91 -20.20
CA GLN A 113 -2.37 9.45 -20.65
C GLN A 113 -3.41 10.55 -20.57
N LEU A 114 -3.41 11.30 -19.46
CA LEU A 114 -4.34 12.44 -19.29
C LEU A 114 -4.10 13.51 -20.35
N GLU A 115 -2.84 13.84 -20.65
CA GLU A 115 -2.51 14.79 -21.69
C GLU A 115 -2.97 14.30 -23.07
N SER A 116 -2.76 13.03 -23.36
CA SER A 116 -3.21 12.43 -24.61
C SER A 116 -4.72 12.45 -24.74
N ASP A 117 -5.43 12.12 -23.67
CA ASP A 117 -6.90 12.15 -23.66
C ASP A 117 -7.41 13.57 -23.80
N PHE A 118 -6.78 14.53 -23.17
CA PHE A 118 -7.12 15.94 -23.28
C PHE A 118 -6.91 16.44 -24.71
N ASP A 119 -5.79 16.10 -25.34
CA ASP A 119 -5.51 16.47 -26.72
C ASP A 119 -6.55 15.91 -27.69
N LYS A 120 -6.95 14.65 -27.49
CA LYS A 120 -8.01 14.03 -28.29
C LYS A 120 -9.34 14.74 -28.11
N MET A 121 -9.66 15.14 -26.89
CA MET A 121 -10.87 15.87 -26.60
C MET A 121 -10.87 17.25 -27.27
N VAL A 122 -9.77 17.97 -27.19
CA VAL A 122 -9.60 19.27 -27.83
C VAL A 122 -9.77 19.16 -29.34
N LYS A 123 -9.23 18.15 -29.97
CA LYS A 123 -9.38 17.91 -31.41
C LYS A 123 -10.81 17.62 -31.82
N ARG A 124 -11.63 17.08 -30.93
CA ARG A 124 -13.05 16.80 -31.18
C ARG A 124 -13.95 18.04 -31.02
N LEU A 125 -13.46 19.05 -30.33
CA LEU A 125 -14.21 20.25 -30.08
C LEU A 125 -14.27 21.16 -31.36
N PRO A 126 -15.35 21.88 -31.58
CA PRO A 126 -15.39 22.89 -32.65
C PRO A 126 -14.30 23.94 -32.44
N ARG A 127 -13.68 24.39 -33.53
CA ARG A 127 -12.58 25.37 -33.49
C ARG A 127 -13.09 26.77 -33.24
N ARG A 128 -13.55 27.08 -32.07
CA ARG A 128 -14.07 28.40 -31.70
C ARG A 128 -13.01 29.51 -31.74
N GLY A 129 -11.76 29.13 -31.48
CA GLY A 129 -10.65 30.08 -31.50
C GLY A 129 -10.51 30.79 -32.83
N ASN A 130 -10.71 30.09 -33.94
CA ASN A 130 -10.64 30.67 -35.27
C ASN A 130 -11.81 31.66 -35.50
N ASN A 131 -12.96 31.34 -34.99
CA ASN A 131 -14.11 32.22 -35.10
C ASN A 131 -13.91 33.49 -34.29
N SER A 132 -13.32 33.37 -33.10
CA SER A 132 -13.03 34.53 -32.25
C SER A 132 -12.07 35.49 -32.91
N SER A 133 -11.07 34.99 -33.63
CA SER A 133 -10.11 35.84 -34.31
C SER A 133 -10.71 36.59 -35.50
N ASN A 134 -11.77 36.07 -36.05
CA ASN A 134 -12.44 36.67 -37.19
C ASN A 134 -13.47 37.73 -36.82
N ILE A 135 -13.79 37.86 -35.53
CA ILE A 135 -14.79 38.81 -35.04
C ILE A 135 -14.22 40.24 -34.97
N LYS A 136 -12.99 40.40 -35.12
CA LYS A 136 -12.33 41.71 -35.04
C LYS A 136 -12.75 42.63 -36.20
#